data_62797d5c75a927c76b28a54797b35ec4
#
_entry.id   62797d5c75a927c76b28a54797b35ec4
#
_cell.length_a   1.000
_cell.length_b   1.000
_cell.length_c   1.000
_cell.angle_alpha   90.00
_cell.angle_beta   90.00
_cell.angle_gamma   90.00
#
_symmetry.space_group_name_H-M   'P 1'
#
loop_
_entity.id
_entity.type
_entity.pdbx_description
1 polymer ?
#
loop_
_entity_poly.entity_id
_entity_poly.type
_entity_poly.pdbx_seq_one_letter_code
_entity_poly.pdbx_strand_id
1 'polypeptide(L)'
;GSLYTSILPNLMIHDLGQAVIDTKAEKVYICNIMTQLGETEGFTDAEHIKVLHDHLKAKFIDTVLVNTEKVPDEYLNQQADEEYLLQVRHDFKGLREENCRVISADFLDMKNGGVYHDGKKVVSELINLISNIKTIC
;
A
#
# COMPACT_ATOMS: atom_id res chain seq x y z
N GLY A 1 7.95 0.23 -2.91
CA GLY A 1 8.41 -0.70 -3.92
C GLY A 1 7.27 -1.25 -4.77
N SER A 2 7.59 -1.82 -5.90
CA SER A 2 6.60 -2.46 -6.77
C SER A 2 5.99 -3.70 -6.12
N LEU A 3 4.67 -3.89 -6.29
CA LEU A 3 3.95 -5.04 -5.76
C LEU A 3 4.56 -6.37 -6.25
N TYR A 4 4.73 -6.52 -7.55
CA TYR A 4 5.16 -7.78 -8.18
C TYR A 4 6.68 -7.95 -8.27
N THR A 5 7.45 -6.88 -8.31
CA THR A 5 8.90 -6.97 -8.48
C THR A 5 9.70 -6.75 -7.20
N SER A 6 9.11 -6.17 -6.17
CA SER A 6 9.81 -5.86 -4.91
C SER A 6 9.17 -6.50 -3.68
N ILE A 7 7.86 -6.42 -3.54
CA ILE A 7 7.17 -6.86 -2.32
C ILE A 7 6.87 -8.36 -2.38
N LEU A 8 6.10 -8.80 -3.37
CA LEU A 8 5.67 -10.18 -3.49
C LEU A 8 6.83 -11.17 -3.57
N PRO A 9 7.91 -10.95 -4.34
CA PRO A 9 9.01 -11.90 -4.42
C PRO A 9 9.67 -12.21 -3.07
N ASN A 10 9.78 -11.22 -2.19
CA ASN A 10 10.31 -11.43 -0.84
C ASN A 10 9.36 -12.31 0.00
N LEU A 11 8.06 -12.08 -0.10
CA LEU A 11 7.04 -12.84 0.63
C LEU A 11 6.89 -14.28 0.10
N MET A 12 7.29 -14.54 -1.13
CA MET A 12 7.26 -15.89 -1.72
C MET A 12 8.42 -16.76 -1.25
N ILE A 13 9.42 -16.21 -0.58
CA ILE A 13 10.42 -17.02 0.16
C ILE A 13 9.69 -17.67 1.33
N HIS A 14 9.60 -18.98 1.34
CA HIS A 14 8.75 -19.75 2.27
C HIS A 14 8.92 -19.34 3.74
N ASP A 15 10.14 -19.32 4.23
CA ASP A 15 10.39 -19.01 5.65
C ASP A 15 10.07 -17.55 6.00
N LEU A 16 10.31 -16.62 5.09
CA LEU A 16 9.99 -15.20 5.28
C LEU A 16 8.48 -14.98 5.24
N GLY A 17 7.80 -15.51 4.24
CA GLY A 17 6.35 -15.39 4.14
C GLY A 17 5.63 -15.97 5.35
N GLN A 18 6.06 -17.15 5.80
CA GLN A 18 5.49 -17.77 6.99
C GLN A 18 5.78 -16.98 8.27
N ALA A 19 6.97 -16.42 8.42
CA ALA A 19 7.32 -15.57 9.55
C ALA A 19 6.46 -14.31 9.60
N VAL A 20 6.17 -13.71 8.44
CA VAL A 20 5.28 -12.55 8.35
C VAL A 20 3.84 -12.92 8.72
N ILE A 21 3.35 -14.08 8.32
CA ILE A 21 2.01 -14.57 8.71
C ILE A 21 1.94 -14.81 10.22
N ASP A 22 2.93 -15.44 10.79
CA ASP A 22 2.91 -15.93 12.17
C ASP A 22 3.23 -14.87 13.22
N THR A 23 3.87 -13.77 12.84
CA THR A 23 4.22 -12.72 13.79
C THR A 23 2.98 -12.06 14.40
N LYS A 24 3.05 -11.73 15.67
CA LYS A 24 2.03 -10.95 16.38
C LYS A 24 2.21 -9.44 16.22
N ALA A 25 3.27 -9.00 15.55
CA ALA A 25 3.49 -7.60 15.24
C ALA A 25 2.41 -7.09 14.27
N GLU A 26 2.05 -5.84 14.39
CA GLU A 26 1.14 -5.19 13.44
C GLU A 26 1.78 -5.17 12.04
N LYS A 27 1.07 -5.72 11.06
CA LYS A 27 1.52 -5.78 9.68
C LYS A 27 0.84 -4.67 8.89
N VAL A 28 1.62 -3.69 8.51
CA VAL A 28 1.14 -2.49 7.81
C VAL A 28 1.61 -2.49 6.37
N TYR A 29 0.68 -2.33 5.45
CA TYR A 29 0.96 -2.12 4.04
C TYR A 29 0.78 -0.65 3.67
N ILE A 30 1.80 -0.04 3.10
CA ILE A 30 1.72 1.32 2.56
C ILE A 30 1.42 1.18 1.06
N CYS A 31 0.18 1.49 0.67
CA CYS A 31 -0.27 1.27 -0.69
C CYS A 31 0.41 2.25 -1.65
N ASN A 32 0.81 1.75 -2.81
CA ASN A 32 1.35 2.57 -3.89
C ASN A 32 0.36 3.68 -4.27
N ILE A 33 0.85 4.87 -4.55
CA ILE A 33 0.02 6.00 -5.01
C ILE A 33 -0.36 5.82 -6.48
N MET A 34 0.58 5.32 -7.28
CA MET A 34 0.42 5.16 -8.72
C MET A 34 0.41 3.68 -9.13
N THR A 35 -0.39 3.35 -10.14
CA THR A 35 -0.33 2.04 -10.80
C THR A 35 0.90 1.93 -11.69
N GLN A 36 1.34 0.70 -11.99
CA GLN A 36 2.44 0.41 -12.89
C GLN A 36 1.93 -0.25 -14.17
N LEU A 37 2.39 0.26 -15.30
CA LEU A 37 2.04 -0.29 -16.62
C LEU A 37 2.49 -1.76 -16.73
N GLY A 38 1.56 -2.61 -17.17
CA GLY A 38 1.82 -4.04 -17.36
C GLY A 38 1.85 -4.88 -16.09
N GLU A 39 1.75 -4.27 -14.90
CA GLU A 39 1.76 -4.98 -13.62
C GLU A 39 0.49 -4.76 -12.81
N THR A 40 0.27 -3.53 -12.34
CA THR A 40 -0.89 -3.18 -11.48
C THR A 40 -1.84 -2.21 -12.17
N GLU A 41 -1.84 -2.20 -13.48
CA GLU A 41 -2.65 -1.32 -14.30
C GLU A 41 -4.14 -1.47 -13.97
N GLY A 42 -4.76 -0.35 -13.57
CA GLY A 42 -6.16 -0.34 -13.18
C GLY A 42 -6.49 -0.93 -11.79
N PHE A 43 -5.48 -1.40 -11.04
CA PHE A 43 -5.70 -1.95 -9.71
C PHE A 43 -6.23 -0.90 -8.73
N THR A 44 -7.15 -1.34 -7.87
CA THR A 44 -7.51 -0.61 -6.66
C THR A 44 -6.54 -0.95 -5.52
N ASP A 45 -6.60 -0.20 -4.43
CA ASP A 45 -5.87 -0.53 -3.21
C ASP A 45 -6.25 -1.91 -2.65
N ALA A 46 -7.54 -2.28 -2.70
CA ALA A 46 -8.00 -3.60 -2.29
C ALA A 46 -7.42 -4.73 -3.14
N GLU A 47 -7.27 -4.51 -4.44
CA GLU A 47 -6.67 -5.51 -5.34
C GLU A 47 -5.18 -5.72 -5.06
N HIS A 48 -4.43 -4.69 -4.64
CA HIS A 48 -3.06 -4.84 -4.17
C HIS A 48 -2.98 -5.80 -2.97
N ILE A 49 -3.87 -5.62 -1.99
CA ILE A 49 -3.92 -6.46 -0.79
C ILE A 49 -4.35 -7.88 -1.15
N LYS A 50 -5.37 -8.00 -1.98
CA LYS A 50 -5.90 -9.30 -2.40
C LYS A 50 -4.83 -10.17 -3.08
N VAL A 51 -4.00 -9.59 -3.92
CA VAL A 51 -2.89 -10.31 -4.56
C VAL A 51 -1.94 -10.90 -3.51
N LEU A 52 -1.55 -10.13 -2.50
CA LEU A 52 -0.67 -10.59 -1.44
C LEU A 52 -1.32 -11.68 -0.59
N HIS A 53 -2.58 -11.50 -0.20
CA HIS A 53 -3.33 -12.48 0.58
C HIS A 53 -3.56 -13.79 -0.17
N ASP A 54 -3.90 -13.72 -1.45
CA ASP A 54 -4.12 -14.90 -2.29
C ASP A 54 -2.83 -15.71 -2.50
N HIS A 55 -1.69 -15.04 -2.69
CA HIS A 55 -0.41 -15.72 -2.88
C HIS A 55 0.10 -16.39 -1.62
N LEU A 56 -0.09 -15.79 -0.45
CA LEU A 56 0.29 -16.37 0.83
C LEU A 56 -0.81 -17.25 1.44
N LYS A 57 -1.99 -17.29 0.84
CA LYS A 57 -3.17 -18.03 1.31
C LYS A 57 -3.57 -17.70 2.75
N ALA A 58 -3.41 -16.44 3.12
CA ALA A 58 -3.73 -15.92 4.44
C ALA A 58 -4.04 -14.43 4.37
N LYS A 59 -5.01 -13.96 5.12
CA LYS A 59 -5.30 -12.53 5.31
C LYS A 59 -4.42 -11.98 6.44
N PHE A 60 -3.17 -11.68 6.11
CA PHE A 60 -2.13 -11.36 7.10
C PHE A 60 -1.89 -9.86 7.31
N ILE A 61 -2.30 -9.01 6.38
CA ILE A 61 -2.14 -7.55 6.51
C ILE A 61 -3.22 -7.00 7.44
N ASP A 62 -2.80 -6.33 8.50
CA ASP A 62 -3.70 -5.80 9.52
C ASP A 62 -4.19 -4.39 9.18
N THR A 63 -3.30 -3.55 8.68
CA THR A 63 -3.58 -2.13 8.40
C THR A 63 -3.02 -1.72 7.04
N VAL A 64 -3.78 -0.91 6.31
CA VAL A 64 -3.35 -0.33 5.02
C VAL A 64 -3.36 1.19 5.13
N LEU A 65 -2.23 1.82 4.79
CA LEU A 65 -2.15 3.27 4.62
C LEU A 65 -2.44 3.61 3.17
N VAL A 66 -3.37 4.54 2.95
CA VAL A 66 -3.83 4.95 1.62
C VAL A 66 -3.72 6.46 1.47
N ASN A 67 -3.09 6.91 0.39
CA ASN A 67 -3.10 8.31 0.04
C ASN A 67 -4.44 8.68 -0.63
N THR A 68 -5.14 9.66 -0.08
CA THR A 68 -6.41 10.17 -0.63
C THR A 68 -6.25 11.48 -1.40
N GLU A 69 -5.09 12.12 -1.34
CA GLU A 69 -4.85 13.34 -2.10
C GLU A 69 -4.71 13.03 -3.59
N LYS A 70 -5.37 13.84 -4.42
CA LYS A 70 -5.34 13.69 -5.87
C LYS A 70 -3.97 14.10 -6.43
N VAL A 71 -3.40 13.24 -7.24
CA VAL A 71 -2.20 13.59 -8.03
C VAL A 71 -2.64 14.57 -9.13
N PRO A 72 -1.96 15.73 -9.28
CA PRO A 72 -2.29 16.68 -10.33
C PRO A 72 -2.19 16.08 -11.73
N ASP A 73 -3.14 16.41 -12.60
CA ASP A 73 -3.25 15.83 -13.95
C ASP A 73 -1.99 16.04 -14.81
N GLU A 74 -1.27 17.15 -14.58
CA GLU A 74 -0.01 17.44 -15.27
C GLU A 74 1.08 16.38 -15.03
N TYR A 75 1.10 15.76 -13.85
CA TYR A 75 2.04 14.68 -13.53
C TYR A 75 1.62 13.36 -14.17
N LEU A 76 0.34 13.10 -14.28
CA LEU A 76 -0.18 11.93 -14.98
C LEU A 76 0.18 11.98 -16.49
N ASN A 77 0.05 13.15 -17.09
CA ASN A 77 0.36 13.36 -18.51
C ASN A 77 1.87 13.28 -18.81
N GLN A 78 2.73 13.74 -17.90
CA GLN A 78 4.18 13.68 -18.04
C GLN A 78 4.73 12.26 -17.95
N GLN A 79 3.99 11.37 -17.29
CA GLN A 79 4.37 9.97 -17.10
C GLN A 79 3.73 9.03 -18.12
N ALA A 80 3.12 9.57 -19.18
CA ALA A 80 2.48 8.76 -20.23
C ALA A 80 3.44 7.80 -20.94
N ASP A 81 4.74 8.14 -20.97
CA ASP A 81 5.79 7.32 -21.56
C ASP A 81 6.56 6.49 -20.51
N GLU A 82 6.16 6.57 -19.24
CA GLU A 82 6.81 5.89 -18.12
C GLU A 82 5.96 4.74 -17.57
N GLU A 83 6.53 4.04 -16.61
CA GLU A 83 5.97 2.85 -15.96
C GLU A 83 4.69 3.12 -15.15
N TYR A 84 4.41 4.37 -14.79
CA TYR A 84 3.29 4.76 -13.92
C TYR A 84 2.28 5.61 -14.69
N LEU A 85 1.10 5.08 -14.91
CA LEU A 85 0.08 5.72 -15.74
C LEU A 85 -1.04 6.41 -14.98
N LEU A 86 -1.54 5.80 -13.90
CA LEU A 86 -2.75 6.23 -13.22
C LEU A 86 -2.57 6.20 -11.70
N GLN A 87 -3.31 7.07 -11.03
CA GLN A 87 -3.42 6.99 -9.58
C GLN A 87 -4.24 5.75 -9.18
N VAL A 88 -3.79 5.06 -8.13
CA VAL A 88 -4.50 3.91 -7.56
C VAL A 88 -5.87 4.38 -7.05
N ARG A 89 -6.91 3.68 -7.47
CA ARG A 89 -8.28 3.94 -7.02
C ARG A 89 -8.56 3.27 -5.68
N HIS A 90 -9.49 3.83 -4.92
CA HIS A 90 -9.86 3.30 -3.61
C HIS A 90 -11.04 2.35 -3.69
N ASP A 91 -10.93 1.25 -2.96
CA ASP A 91 -12.03 0.31 -2.69
C ASP A 91 -12.01 -0.05 -1.20
N PHE A 92 -12.52 0.85 -0.38
CA PHE A 92 -12.52 0.67 1.08
C PHE A 92 -13.38 -0.51 1.54
N LYS A 93 -14.43 -0.84 0.78
CA LYS A 93 -15.23 -2.03 1.04
C LYS A 93 -14.40 -3.29 0.83
N GLY A 94 -13.70 -3.39 -0.30
CA GLY A 94 -12.80 -4.51 -0.60
C GLY A 94 -11.70 -4.66 0.44
N LEU A 95 -11.12 -3.55 0.93
CA LEU A 95 -10.12 -3.60 2.01
C LEU A 95 -10.70 -4.17 3.30
N ARG A 96 -11.93 -3.81 3.66
CA ARG A 96 -12.61 -4.41 4.83
C ARG A 96 -12.91 -5.89 4.64
N GLU A 97 -13.26 -6.31 3.44
CA GLU A 97 -13.45 -7.72 3.10
C GLU A 97 -12.16 -8.54 3.22
N GLU A 98 -11.00 -7.87 3.06
CA GLU A 98 -9.68 -8.46 3.32
C GLU A 98 -9.24 -8.34 4.80
N ASN A 99 -10.15 -7.97 5.69
CA ASN A 99 -9.92 -7.81 7.12
C ASN A 99 -8.91 -6.70 7.48
N CYS A 100 -8.74 -5.71 6.61
CA CYS A 100 -7.81 -4.62 6.85
C CYS A 100 -8.47 -3.42 7.51
N ARG A 101 -7.76 -2.84 8.49
CA ARG A 101 -8.01 -1.48 8.96
C ARG A 101 -7.44 -0.51 7.93
N VAL A 102 -8.11 0.60 7.67
CA VAL A 102 -7.67 1.60 6.69
C VAL A 102 -7.32 2.89 7.41
N ILE A 103 -6.11 3.39 7.15
CA ILE A 103 -5.70 4.75 7.52
C ILE A 103 -5.55 5.53 6.22
N SER A 104 -6.42 6.51 6.01
CA SER A 104 -6.45 7.33 4.82
C SER A 104 -6.16 8.79 5.18
N ALA A 105 -5.25 9.40 4.44
CA ALA A 105 -4.87 10.80 4.62
C ALA A 105 -4.17 11.31 3.36
N ASP A 106 -3.84 12.60 3.36
CA ASP A 106 -2.93 13.17 2.39
C ASP A 106 -1.49 12.75 2.73
N PHE A 107 -0.99 11.75 2.00
CA PHE A 107 0.40 11.29 2.08
C PHE A 107 1.23 11.69 0.86
N LEU A 108 0.70 12.58 0.02
CA LEU A 108 1.34 12.96 -1.23
C LEU A 108 2.49 13.94 -0.99
N ASP A 109 3.62 13.67 -1.62
CA ASP A 109 4.77 14.57 -1.71
C ASP A 109 5.24 14.65 -3.16
N MET A 110 5.23 15.86 -3.70
CA MET A 110 5.60 16.14 -5.07
C MET A 110 6.98 16.77 -5.11
N LYS A 111 8.00 15.97 -5.50
CA LYS A 111 9.40 16.42 -5.57
C LYS A 111 10.01 16.12 -6.93
N ASN A 112 10.77 17.07 -7.46
CA ASN A 112 11.58 16.87 -8.67
C ASN A 112 10.81 16.25 -9.85
N GLY A 113 9.53 16.62 -10.01
CA GLY A 113 8.68 16.08 -11.05
C GLY A 113 8.15 14.67 -10.81
N GLY A 114 8.39 14.09 -9.62
CA GLY A 114 7.92 12.77 -9.26
C GLY A 114 6.83 12.77 -8.17
N VAL A 115 6.14 11.64 -8.08
CA VAL A 115 5.09 11.38 -7.08
C VAL A 115 5.64 10.46 -6.01
N TYR A 116 5.68 10.93 -4.77
CA TYR A 116 6.24 10.20 -3.63
C TYR A 116 5.32 10.25 -2.43
N HIS A 117 5.54 9.34 -1.48
CA HIS A 117 4.92 9.45 -0.15
C HIS A 117 5.63 10.50 0.70
N ASP A 118 4.86 11.29 1.45
CA ASP A 118 5.39 12.15 2.51
C ASP A 118 5.81 11.27 3.70
N GLY A 119 7.10 10.99 3.79
CA GLY A 119 7.66 10.10 4.81
C GLY A 119 7.38 10.55 6.23
N LYS A 120 7.35 11.86 6.50
CA LYS A 120 7.07 12.40 7.84
C LYS A 120 5.63 12.10 8.27
N LYS A 121 4.67 12.30 7.37
CA LYS A 121 3.26 12.01 7.61
C LYS A 121 3.04 10.51 7.80
N VAL A 122 3.66 9.67 6.97
CA VAL A 122 3.59 8.21 7.09
C VAL A 122 4.09 7.76 8.45
N VAL A 123 5.28 8.21 8.85
CA VAL A 123 5.87 7.86 10.17
C VAL A 123 4.99 8.34 11.32
N SER A 124 4.44 9.54 11.22
CA SER A 124 3.52 10.08 12.24
C SER A 124 2.29 9.18 12.42
N GLU A 125 1.69 8.72 11.33
CA GLU A 125 0.54 7.81 11.39
C GLU A 125 0.91 6.43 11.93
N LEU A 126 2.09 5.91 11.61
CA LEU A 126 2.58 4.65 12.17
C LEU A 126 2.80 4.76 13.69
N ILE A 127 3.36 5.86 14.17
CA ILE A 127 3.53 6.11 15.61
C ILE A 127 2.18 6.19 16.31
N ASN A 128 1.21 6.89 15.73
CA ASN A 128 -0.14 6.98 16.26
C ASN A 128 -0.82 5.61 16.33
N LEU A 129 -0.69 4.80 15.29
CA LEU A 129 -1.22 3.44 15.25
C LEU A 129 -0.63 2.57 16.36
N ILE A 130 0.68 2.56 16.54
CA ILE A 130 1.38 1.79 17.57
C ILE A 130 0.94 2.25 18.97
N SER A 131 0.82 3.55 19.21
CA SER A 131 0.39 4.12 20.47
C SER A 131 -1.06 3.71 20.83
N ASN A 132 -1.95 3.72 19.84
CA ASN A 132 -3.35 3.30 20.04
C ASN A 132 -3.45 1.80 20.33
N ILE A 133 -2.67 0.96 19.67
CA ILE A 133 -2.63 -0.49 19.92
C ILE A 133 -2.14 -0.76 21.34
N LYS A 134 -1.10 -0.09 21.81
CA LYS A 134 -0.58 -0.23 23.17
C LYS A 134 -1.57 0.23 24.25
N THR A 135 -2.41 1.20 23.92
CA THR A 135 -3.45 1.71 24.87
C THR A 135 -4.61 0.72 25.00
N ILE A 136 -4.92 -0.06 23.99
CA ILE A 136 -5.99 -1.06 23.98
C ILE A 136 -5.54 -2.39 24.60
N CYS A 137 -4.29 -2.69 24.51
CA CYS A 137 -3.65 -3.86 25.12
C CYS A 137 -3.15 -3.52 26.53
#